data_5bce997be73919cfcf17f1ffb338b805
#
_entry.id   5bce997be73919cfcf17f1ffb338b805
#
_cell.length_a   1.000
_cell.length_b   1.000
_cell.length_c   1.000
_cell.angle_alpha   90.00
_cell.angle_beta   90.00
_cell.angle_gamma   90.00
#
_symmetry.space_group_name_H-M   'P 1'
#
loop_
_entity.id
_entity.type
_entity.pdbx_description
1 polymer ?
#
loop_
_entity_poly.entity_id
_entity_poly.type
_entity_poly.pdbx_seq_one_letter_code
_entity_poly.pdbx_strand_id
1 'polypeptide(L)'
;MHDCDAEMMIGQKGAQLSFTEVALNKACYNIDVHGNSVLYVLPTSTPDASNFSTSRFDPALELSPHLQNLFSDVKNIGHKRAGSANLFLRGSRSRNQLKSIPVSFAAIDEVDEMVQQNIPLIFERMSGQLTQQSFLLSTPTIEHFGINAYYQQSSQDHFFFKCPHCSRLTEFTFPECLEITAEHYSDPRIRESFLKCKECQHKLSHKGKLNYLAKTGRWVSEYTDRLMRGFHVNQMYSSTVKPYQIAASFLKGQESPADEQEFWNSKMGMPHEPEGARISDADIQNCLSQYAMTKSAPPHALVTMGIDVGKWLHYEITQYGLSSWGTDVSLSAEGKLLKAGKVEHFEQLDALMKQFKVNYCVIDANPERRKALEFAQRHFGHVRLCFYGRGVNGKSITMHSQEQHTLTVDRTSWLDLSLGRIRNQKMRLPLDVPIEYKEQLKALVRITEKDKDGNPVAKYIKTGEDHFAHARNYNEIALQLAASFAQNQDIGGVY
;
A
#
# COMPACT_ATOMS: atom_id res chain seq x y z
N MET A 1 10.40 -24.38 -7.95
CA MET A 1 9.25 -23.54 -8.33
C MET A 1 8.77 -23.84 -9.76
N HIS A 2 9.65 -24.09 -10.75
CA HIS A 2 9.20 -24.45 -12.11
C HIS A 2 8.34 -25.72 -12.12
N ASP A 3 8.72 -26.74 -11.36
CA ASP A 3 8.04 -28.04 -11.31
C ASP A 3 6.88 -28.07 -10.27
N CYS A 4 6.45 -26.91 -9.79
CA CYS A 4 5.33 -26.84 -8.86
C CYS A 4 4.01 -26.80 -9.62
N ASP A 5 3.11 -27.75 -9.32
CA ASP A 5 1.80 -27.94 -9.99
C ASP A 5 0.64 -27.39 -9.14
N ALA A 6 0.91 -26.73 -8.03
CA ALA A 6 -0.13 -26.12 -7.20
C ALA A 6 -0.96 -25.13 -8.03
N GLU A 7 -2.26 -25.11 -7.81
CA GLU A 7 -3.18 -24.18 -8.49
C GLU A 7 -2.82 -22.71 -8.18
N MET A 8 -2.31 -22.45 -6.98
CA MET A 8 -1.87 -21.11 -6.59
C MET A 8 -0.46 -21.17 -5.98
N MET A 9 0.45 -20.46 -6.60
CA MET A 9 1.82 -20.26 -6.14
C MET A 9 1.99 -18.82 -5.67
N ILE A 10 2.69 -18.63 -4.56
CA ILE A 10 2.93 -17.36 -3.92
C ILE A 10 4.44 -17.15 -3.78
N GLY A 11 4.98 -16.06 -4.31
CA GLY A 11 6.38 -15.68 -4.20
C GLY A 11 6.55 -14.41 -3.37
N GLN A 12 6.68 -14.55 -2.04
CA GLN A 12 7.08 -13.44 -1.18
C GLN A 12 8.60 -13.34 -1.17
N LYS A 13 9.16 -12.24 -1.63
CA LYS A 13 10.59 -12.17 -1.93
C LYS A 13 11.23 -10.83 -1.57
N GLY A 14 12.53 -10.86 -1.29
CA GLY A 14 13.36 -9.66 -1.40
C GLY A 14 13.47 -9.18 -2.86
N ALA A 15 13.89 -7.95 -3.05
CA ALA A 15 14.08 -7.37 -4.38
C ALA A 15 15.23 -8.07 -5.15
N GLN A 16 15.15 -8.08 -6.48
CA GLN A 16 16.22 -8.56 -7.39
C GLN A 16 16.61 -10.05 -7.17
N LEU A 17 15.62 -10.94 -6.99
CA LEU A 17 15.81 -12.38 -6.76
C LEU A 17 15.28 -13.25 -7.91
N SER A 18 15.08 -12.66 -9.09
CA SER A 18 14.72 -13.34 -10.34
C SER A 18 13.38 -14.09 -10.34
N PHE A 19 12.46 -13.78 -9.43
CA PHE A 19 11.13 -14.40 -9.41
C PHE A 19 10.29 -14.04 -10.65
N THR A 20 10.44 -12.81 -11.14
CA THR A 20 9.85 -12.37 -12.42
C THR A 20 10.31 -13.25 -13.58
N GLU A 21 11.59 -13.67 -13.61
CA GLU A 21 12.10 -14.59 -14.62
C GLU A 21 11.48 -15.99 -14.50
N VAL A 22 11.24 -16.46 -13.27
CA VAL A 22 10.51 -17.73 -13.04
C VAL A 22 9.08 -17.63 -13.56
N ALA A 23 8.38 -16.53 -13.29
CA ALA A 23 7.03 -16.31 -13.78
C ALA A 23 6.98 -16.23 -15.32
N LEU A 24 7.95 -15.54 -15.93
CA LEU A 24 8.08 -15.44 -17.37
C LEU A 24 8.32 -16.83 -18.02
N ASN A 25 9.24 -17.61 -17.46
CA ASN A 25 9.51 -18.97 -17.92
C ASN A 25 8.29 -19.88 -17.81
N LYS A 26 7.54 -19.81 -16.69
CA LYS A 26 6.29 -20.57 -16.55
C LYS A 26 5.22 -20.11 -17.55
N ALA A 27 5.13 -18.82 -17.83
CA ALA A 27 4.23 -18.28 -18.84
C ALA A 27 4.56 -18.83 -20.23
N CYS A 28 5.85 -18.78 -20.63
CA CYS A 28 6.32 -19.35 -21.90
C CYS A 28 6.09 -20.86 -21.97
N TYR A 29 6.37 -21.59 -20.90
CA TYR A 29 6.15 -23.03 -20.81
C TYR A 29 4.66 -23.41 -20.98
N ASN A 30 3.75 -22.67 -20.35
CA ASN A 30 2.31 -22.89 -20.52
C ASN A 30 1.86 -22.69 -21.97
N ILE A 31 2.42 -21.70 -22.66
CA ILE A 31 2.11 -21.43 -24.07
C ILE A 31 2.71 -22.50 -24.98
N ASP A 32 4.00 -22.80 -24.82
CA ASP A 32 4.76 -23.67 -25.69
C ASP A 32 4.36 -25.14 -25.55
N VAL A 33 4.32 -25.65 -24.32
CA VAL A 33 4.12 -27.07 -24.03
C VAL A 33 2.64 -27.43 -23.90
N HIS A 34 1.85 -26.58 -23.28
CA HIS A 34 0.44 -26.87 -23.01
C HIS A 34 -0.52 -26.21 -24.01
N GLY A 35 -0.08 -25.28 -24.85
CA GLY A 35 -0.93 -24.51 -25.74
C GLY A 35 -1.94 -23.60 -25.01
N ASN A 36 -1.69 -23.31 -23.75
CA ASN A 36 -2.55 -22.52 -22.90
C ASN A 36 -2.38 -21.02 -23.13
N SER A 37 -3.48 -20.29 -23.15
CA SER A 37 -3.40 -18.83 -23.09
C SER A 37 -3.03 -18.35 -21.69
N VAL A 38 -2.27 -17.27 -21.62
CA VAL A 38 -1.66 -16.72 -20.41
C VAL A 38 -2.03 -15.25 -20.24
N LEU A 39 -2.34 -14.85 -18.99
CA LEU A 39 -2.49 -13.46 -18.58
C LEU A 39 -1.35 -13.08 -17.64
N TYR A 40 -0.51 -12.13 -18.04
CA TYR A 40 0.52 -11.54 -17.21
C TYR A 40 0.06 -10.15 -16.77
N VAL A 41 -0.12 -9.96 -15.47
CA VAL A 41 -0.64 -8.73 -14.89
C VAL A 41 0.44 -8.01 -14.11
N LEU A 42 0.56 -6.70 -14.38
CA LEU A 42 1.44 -5.76 -13.70
C LEU A 42 0.62 -4.62 -13.07
N PRO A 43 1.19 -3.78 -12.22
CA PRO A 43 0.43 -2.70 -11.55
C PRO A 43 -0.29 -1.79 -12.52
N THR A 44 0.38 -1.32 -13.57
CA THR A 44 -0.21 -0.45 -14.61
C THR A 44 0.04 -0.98 -16.02
N SER A 45 -0.82 -0.57 -16.98
CA SER A 45 -0.60 -0.88 -18.40
C SER A 45 0.56 -0.08 -18.98
N THR A 46 0.66 1.18 -18.59
CA THR A 46 1.74 2.09 -18.92
C THR A 46 2.09 2.86 -17.64
N PRO A 47 3.36 2.84 -17.20
CA PRO A 47 4.52 2.28 -17.93
C PRO A 47 4.77 0.77 -17.73
N ASP A 48 4.19 0.08 -16.72
CA ASP A 48 4.72 -1.19 -16.24
C ASP A 48 4.61 -2.33 -17.29
N ALA A 49 3.41 -2.65 -17.76
CA ALA A 49 3.25 -3.71 -18.74
C ALA A 49 3.92 -3.39 -20.10
N SER A 50 3.94 -2.13 -20.50
CA SER A 50 4.64 -1.72 -21.72
C SER A 50 6.16 -1.86 -21.58
N ASN A 51 6.74 -1.42 -20.48
CA ASN A 51 8.17 -1.56 -20.20
C ASN A 51 8.55 -3.04 -20.04
N PHE A 52 7.72 -3.84 -19.36
CA PHE A 52 7.95 -5.28 -19.25
C PHE A 52 8.02 -5.95 -20.63
N SER A 53 7.07 -5.64 -21.51
CA SER A 53 7.09 -6.17 -22.89
C SER A 53 8.39 -5.85 -23.61
N THR A 54 8.79 -4.58 -23.63
CA THR A 54 9.93 -4.11 -24.45
C THR A 54 11.29 -4.37 -23.82
N SER A 55 11.41 -4.37 -22.48
CA SER A 55 12.70 -4.47 -21.81
C SER A 55 13.01 -5.86 -21.22
N ARG A 56 12.00 -6.73 -21.10
CA ARG A 56 12.19 -8.09 -20.58
C ARG A 56 11.72 -9.18 -21.53
N PHE A 57 10.45 -9.11 -21.96
CA PHE A 57 9.88 -10.17 -22.80
C PHE A 57 10.51 -10.20 -24.19
N ASP A 58 10.54 -9.08 -24.91
CA ASP A 58 11.09 -9.02 -26.26
C ASP A 58 12.59 -9.40 -26.31
N PRO A 59 13.47 -8.93 -25.39
CA PRO A 59 14.84 -9.42 -25.33
C PRO A 59 14.96 -10.91 -25.02
N ALA A 60 14.08 -11.48 -24.18
CA ALA A 60 14.09 -12.94 -23.94
C ALA A 60 13.74 -13.75 -25.19
N LEU A 61 12.82 -13.25 -26.04
CA LEU A 61 12.55 -13.84 -27.34
C LEU A 61 13.76 -13.78 -28.28
N GLU A 62 14.46 -12.63 -28.29
CA GLU A 62 15.65 -12.44 -29.18
C GLU A 62 16.78 -13.41 -28.85
N LEU A 63 16.91 -13.84 -27.59
CA LEU A 63 17.91 -14.80 -27.15
C LEU A 63 17.57 -16.26 -27.49
N SER A 64 16.34 -16.57 -27.93
CA SER A 64 15.86 -17.92 -28.19
C SER A 64 15.23 -18.06 -29.57
N PRO A 65 15.90 -18.65 -30.55
CA PRO A 65 15.31 -18.92 -31.88
C PRO A 65 13.99 -19.71 -31.80
N HIS A 66 13.86 -20.61 -30.83
CA HIS A 66 12.62 -21.35 -30.58
C HIS A 66 11.47 -20.43 -30.22
N LEU A 67 11.67 -19.53 -29.23
CA LEU A 67 10.65 -18.58 -28.83
C LEU A 67 10.34 -17.55 -29.92
N GLN A 68 11.34 -17.13 -30.71
CA GLN A 68 11.09 -16.25 -31.86
C GLN A 68 10.13 -16.87 -32.86
N ASN A 69 10.31 -18.16 -33.17
CA ASN A 69 9.42 -18.91 -34.08
C ASN A 69 8.03 -19.09 -33.45
N LEU A 70 7.98 -19.40 -32.14
CA LEU A 70 6.72 -19.61 -31.41
C LEU A 70 5.84 -18.37 -31.42
N PHE A 71 6.41 -17.18 -31.19
CA PHE A 71 5.70 -15.89 -31.15
C PHE A 71 5.79 -15.08 -32.45
N SER A 72 5.76 -15.77 -33.62
CA SER A 72 5.92 -15.11 -34.92
C SER A 72 4.71 -14.30 -35.37
N ASP A 73 3.48 -14.65 -34.91
CA ASP A 73 2.22 -14.16 -35.51
C ASP A 73 1.87 -12.73 -35.11
N VAL A 74 1.80 -12.43 -33.81
CA VAL A 74 1.39 -11.11 -33.28
C VAL A 74 2.35 -10.67 -32.18
N LYS A 75 2.99 -9.51 -32.36
CA LYS A 75 3.99 -8.94 -31.44
C LYS A 75 3.60 -7.54 -30.92
N ASN A 76 2.33 -7.33 -30.59
CA ASN A 76 1.92 -6.06 -29.97
C ASN A 76 2.37 -5.98 -28.51
N ILE A 77 2.56 -4.75 -27.99
CA ILE A 77 3.01 -4.53 -26.60
C ILE A 77 2.13 -5.27 -25.58
N GLY A 78 0.82 -5.17 -25.69
CA GLY A 78 -0.12 -5.77 -24.75
C GLY A 78 -0.66 -7.14 -25.14
N HIS A 79 -0.26 -7.70 -26.31
CA HIS A 79 -0.78 -8.97 -26.81
C HIS A 79 0.26 -9.64 -27.75
N LYS A 80 0.62 -10.85 -27.43
CA LYS A 80 1.48 -11.69 -28.23
C LYS A 80 0.74 -13.00 -28.53
N ARG A 81 0.87 -13.53 -29.75
CA ARG A 81 0.20 -14.76 -30.16
C ARG A 81 1.23 -15.83 -30.54
N ALA A 82 0.94 -17.06 -30.18
CA ALA A 82 1.72 -18.25 -30.51
C ALA A 82 0.76 -19.35 -30.92
N GLY A 83 0.51 -19.50 -32.22
CA GLY A 83 -0.49 -20.43 -32.78
C GLY A 83 -1.90 -20.14 -32.23
N SER A 84 -2.50 -21.09 -31.50
CA SER A 84 -3.81 -20.94 -30.85
C SER A 84 -3.73 -20.23 -29.50
N ALA A 85 -2.56 -20.20 -28.85
CA ALA A 85 -2.36 -19.61 -27.53
C ALA A 85 -2.04 -18.11 -27.62
N ASN A 86 -2.39 -17.38 -26.55
CA ASN A 86 -2.17 -15.96 -26.43
C ASN A 86 -1.46 -15.62 -25.12
N LEU A 87 -0.57 -14.64 -25.16
CA LEU A 87 -0.04 -13.95 -23.99
C LEU A 87 -0.62 -12.55 -23.94
N PHE A 88 -1.38 -12.27 -22.90
CA PHE A 88 -1.93 -10.94 -22.62
C PHE A 88 -1.12 -10.26 -21.52
N LEU A 89 -0.60 -9.06 -21.80
CA LEU A 89 0.08 -8.20 -20.83
C LEU A 89 -0.89 -7.08 -20.45
N ARG A 90 -1.27 -6.98 -19.17
CA ARG A 90 -2.31 -6.04 -18.71
C ARG A 90 -1.91 -5.33 -17.43
N GLY A 91 -2.48 -4.15 -17.20
CA GLY A 91 -2.40 -3.44 -15.95
C GLY A 91 -3.60 -3.71 -15.03
N SER A 92 -3.35 -3.83 -13.73
CA SER A 92 -4.39 -4.14 -12.74
C SER A 92 -5.35 -2.99 -12.43
N ARG A 93 -4.98 -1.73 -12.71
CA ARG A 93 -5.80 -0.54 -12.36
C ARG A 93 -7.13 -0.47 -13.08
N SER A 94 -7.21 -0.96 -14.31
CA SER A 94 -8.43 -0.90 -15.12
C SER A 94 -9.16 -2.25 -15.09
N ARG A 95 -10.32 -2.29 -14.43
CA ARG A 95 -11.19 -3.48 -14.41
C ARG A 95 -11.58 -3.95 -15.82
N ASN A 96 -11.70 -3.02 -16.78
CA ASN A 96 -12.07 -3.36 -18.15
C ASN A 96 -10.97 -4.13 -18.88
N GLN A 97 -9.70 -3.90 -18.55
CA GLN A 97 -8.57 -4.62 -19.13
C GLN A 97 -8.43 -6.06 -18.61
N LEU A 98 -9.08 -6.37 -17.50
CA LEU A 98 -9.08 -7.69 -16.88
C LEU A 98 -10.32 -8.52 -17.25
N LYS A 99 -11.24 -7.97 -18.06
CA LYS A 99 -12.47 -8.68 -18.48
C LYS A 99 -12.29 -9.38 -19.82
N SER A 100 -13.09 -10.44 -20.04
CA SER A 100 -13.22 -11.14 -21.33
C SER A 100 -11.93 -11.73 -21.89
N ILE A 101 -11.04 -12.22 -21.01
CA ILE A 101 -9.77 -12.86 -21.38
C ILE A 101 -9.73 -14.25 -20.73
N PRO A 102 -10.23 -15.31 -21.38
CA PRO A 102 -10.12 -16.67 -20.85
C PRO A 102 -8.67 -17.15 -20.92
N VAL A 103 -8.11 -17.60 -19.78
CA VAL A 103 -6.73 -18.06 -19.66
C VAL A 103 -6.63 -19.21 -18.67
N SER A 104 -5.65 -20.09 -18.87
CA SER A 104 -5.38 -21.22 -17.96
C SER A 104 -4.27 -20.91 -16.96
N PHE A 105 -3.42 -19.92 -17.25
CA PHE A 105 -2.34 -19.48 -16.37
C PHE A 105 -2.38 -17.95 -16.20
N ALA A 106 -2.24 -17.49 -14.95
CA ALA A 106 -2.11 -16.07 -14.62
C ALA A 106 -0.84 -15.82 -13.82
N ALA A 107 0.07 -14.99 -14.33
CA ALA A 107 1.18 -14.41 -13.57
C ALA A 107 0.79 -13.01 -13.08
N ILE A 108 0.91 -12.76 -11.80
CA ILE A 108 0.52 -11.51 -11.14
C ILE A 108 1.74 -10.95 -10.43
N ASP A 109 2.43 -10.00 -11.07
CA ASP A 109 3.74 -9.50 -10.63
C ASP A 109 3.61 -8.11 -9.99
N GLU A 110 4.29 -7.91 -8.88
CA GLU A 110 4.23 -6.74 -8.01
C GLU A 110 2.82 -6.51 -7.40
N VAL A 111 2.31 -7.57 -6.76
CA VAL A 111 0.96 -7.62 -6.13
C VAL A 111 0.72 -6.47 -5.16
N ASP A 112 1.73 -6.07 -4.38
CA ASP A 112 1.61 -5.01 -3.37
C ASP A 112 1.38 -3.62 -3.98
N GLU A 113 1.80 -3.41 -5.25
CA GLU A 113 1.58 -2.17 -6.01
C GLU A 113 0.22 -2.13 -6.73
N MET A 114 -0.55 -3.21 -6.66
CA MET A 114 -1.83 -3.35 -7.35
C MET A 114 -3.00 -2.82 -6.55
N VAL A 115 -4.09 -2.52 -7.26
CA VAL A 115 -5.40 -2.30 -6.64
C VAL A 115 -5.94 -3.66 -6.16
N GLN A 116 -5.83 -3.94 -4.85
CA GLN A 116 -6.15 -5.25 -4.25
C GLN A 116 -7.55 -5.75 -4.61
N GLN A 117 -8.53 -4.86 -4.72
CA GLN A 117 -9.93 -5.18 -5.09
C GLN A 117 -10.09 -5.72 -6.52
N ASN A 118 -9.08 -5.55 -7.38
CA ASN A 118 -9.11 -6.02 -8.76
C ASN A 118 -8.46 -7.40 -8.92
N ILE A 119 -7.68 -7.88 -7.95
CA ILE A 119 -6.98 -9.18 -8.02
C ILE A 119 -7.98 -10.35 -8.15
N PRO A 120 -9.10 -10.42 -7.42
CA PRO A 120 -10.09 -11.49 -7.60
C PRO A 120 -10.64 -11.58 -9.03
N LEU A 121 -10.72 -10.46 -9.76
CA LEU A 121 -11.17 -10.47 -11.15
C LEU A 121 -10.23 -11.24 -12.08
N ILE A 122 -8.95 -11.36 -11.72
CA ILE A 122 -7.95 -12.12 -12.50
C ILE A 122 -8.25 -13.62 -12.36
N PHE A 123 -8.54 -14.09 -11.16
CA PHE A 123 -8.87 -15.49 -10.91
C PHE A 123 -10.16 -15.93 -11.66
N GLU A 124 -11.14 -15.04 -11.75
CA GLU A 124 -12.35 -15.29 -12.55
C GLU A 124 -12.06 -15.53 -14.05
N ARG A 125 -10.90 -15.14 -14.56
CA ARG A 125 -10.51 -15.42 -15.96
C ARG A 125 -10.15 -16.88 -16.21
N MET A 126 -9.85 -17.60 -15.14
CA MET A 126 -9.48 -19.02 -15.19
C MET A 126 -10.66 -19.95 -14.86
N SER A 127 -11.74 -19.45 -14.27
CA SER A 127 -12.85 -20.27 -13.72
C SER A 127 -13.51 -21.24 -14.70
N GLY A 128 -13.46 -20.95 -16.01
CA GLY A 128 -13.99 -21.82 -17.07
C GLY A 128 -12.97 -22.76 -17.72
N GLN A 129 -11.75 -22.83 -17.21
CA GLN A 129 -10.68 -23.65 -17.80
C GLN A 129 -10.54 -24.98 -17.07
N LEU A 130 -10.15 -26.04 -17.82
CA LEU A 130 -9.89 -27.36 -17.25
C LEU A 130 -8.68 -27.38 -16.31
N THR A 131 -7.67 -26.57 -16.62
CA THR A 131 -6.49 -26.36 -15.78
C THR A 131 -6.42 -24.90 -15.38
N GLN A 132 -6.20 -24.66 -14.11
CA GLN A 132 -6.12 -23.31 -13.54
C GLN A 132 -4.87 -23.21 -12.70
N GLN A 133 -3.97 -22.33 -13.08
CA GLN A 133 -2.77 -22.08 -12.29
C GLN A 133 -2.46 -20.59 -12.23
N SER A 134 -2.10 -20.10 -11.04
CA SER A 134 -1.69 -18.73 -10.83
C SER A 134 -0.36 -18.64 -10.08
N PHE A 135 0.44 -17.64 -10.42
CA PHE A 135 1.66 -17.31 -9.70
C PHE A 135 1.66 -15.84 -9.32
N LEU A 136 1.47 -15.58 -8.04
CA LEU A 136 1.51 -14.26 -7.44
C LEU A 136 2.92 -14.01 -6.90
N LEU A 137 3.50 -12.85 -7.19
CA LEU A 137 4.82 -12.50 -6.68
C LEU A 137 4.91 -11.00 -6.36
N SER A 138 5.59 -10.68 -5.28
CA SER A 138 5.88 -9.31 -4.87
C SER A 138 6.95 -9.26 -3.78
N THR A 139 7.55 -8.10 -3.63
CA THR A 139 8.16 -7.65 -2.39
C THR A 139 7.03 -7.25 -1.44
N PRO A 140 6.95 -7.78 -0.20
CA PRO A 140 5.88 -7.44 0.72
C PRO A 140 6.04 -6.01 1.24
N THR A 141 4.93 -5.37 1.60
CA THR A 141 4.94 -4.02 2.19
C THR A 141 4.69 -4.09 3.70
N ILE A 142 3.49 -4.49 4.11
CA ILE A 142 3.09 -4.60 5.52
C ILE A 142 2.40 -5.94 5.77
N GLU A 143 2.21 -6.29 7.05
CA GLU A 143 1.54 -7.53 7.44
C GLU A 143 0.09 -7.57 6.96
N HIS A 144 -0.35 -8.77 6.56
CA HIS A 144 -1.71 -9.05 6.10
C HIS A 144 -2.17 -8.23 4.87
N PHE A 145 -1.24 -7.68 4.12
CA PHE A 145 -1.53 -6.91 2.90
C PHE A 145 -0.77 -7.50 1.69
N GLY A 146 -1.34 -7.32 0.49
CA GLY A 146 -0.70 -7.71 -0.74
C GLY A 146 -0.25 -9.17 -0.74
N ILE A 147 0.99 -9.40 -1.14
CA ILE A 147 1.57 -10.76 -1.21
C ILE A 147 1.64 -11.44 0.15
N ASN A 148 1.83 -10.68 1.25
CA ASN A 148 1.91 -11.26 2.57
C ASN A 148 0.58 -11.88 3.00
N ALA A 149 -0.57 -11.29 2.66
CA ALA A 149 -1.88 -11.85 2.96
C ALA A 149 -2.09 -13.23 2.31
N TYR A 150 -1.58 -13.43 1.09
CA TYR A 150 -1.61 -14.74 0.41
C TYR A 150 -0.56 -15.70 1.00
N TYR A 151 0.65 -15.20 1.29
CA TYR A 151 1.72 -16.03 1.84
C TYR A 151 1.35 -16.63 3.20
N GLN A 152 0.70 -15.87 4.08
CA GLN A 152 0.21 -16.33 5.38
C GLN A 152 -0.80 -17.50 5.28
N GLN A 153 -1.52 -17.62 4.17
CA GLN A 153 -2.48 -18.70 3.91
C GLN A 153 -1.87 -19.89 3.18
N SER A 154 -0.62 -19.78 2.73
CA SER A 154 0.08 -20.79 1.94
C SER A 154 0.89 -21.76 2.81
N SER A 155 1.58 -22.71 2.15
CA SER A 155 2.49 -23.66 2.80
C SER A 155 3.68 -23.02 3.49
N GLN A 156 4.00 -21.76 3.25
CA GLN A 156 5.10 -20.98 3.81
C GLN A 156 6.44 -21.73 3.69
N ASP A 157 6.82 -22.06 2.46
CA ASP A 157 8.06 -22.79 2.19
C ASP A 157 9.29 -21.89 2.39
N HIS A 158 10.27 -22.42 3.13
CA HIS A 158 11.59 -21.85 3.30
C HIS A 158 12.62 -22.60 2.48
N PHE A 159 13.63 -21.90 1.96
CA PHE A 159 14.68 -22.51 1.17
C PHE A 159 15.86 -22.94 2.03
N PHE A 160 15.98 -24.23 2.27
CA PHE A 160 17.06 -24.85 3.04
C PHE A 160 18.18 -25.40 2.14
N PHE A 161 19.40 -25.43 2.67
CA PHE A 161 20.56 -26.03 2.04
C PHE A 161 21.48 -26.70 3.07
N LYS A 162 22.35 -27.61 2.65
CA LYS A 162 23.37 -28.17 3.53
C LYS A 162 24.55 -27.22 3.62
N CYS A 163 24.95 -26.88 4.86
CA CYS A 163 26.13 -26.08 5.10
C CYS A 163 27.37 -26.84 4.56
N PRO A 164 28.23 -26.22 3.75
CA PRO A 164 29.41 -26.89 3.18
C PRO A 164 30.47 -27.25 4.22
N HIS A 165 30.39 -26.67 5.45
CA HIS A 165 31.35 -26.96 6.52
C HIS A 165 30.83 -28.04 7.50
N CYS A 166 29.63 -27.84 8.09
CA CYS A 166 29.10 -28.77 9.09
C CYS A 166 28.11 -29.81 8.54
N SER A 167 27.75 -29.73 7.27
CA SER A 167 26.79 -30.58 6.57
C SER A 167 25.36 -30.60 7.15
N ARG A 168 25.06 -29.78 8.17
CA ARG A 168 23.71 -29.62 8.70
C ARG A 168 22.84 -28.87 7.70
N LEU A 169 21.56 -29.22 7.72
CA LEU A 169 20.54 -28.48 6.96
C LEU A 169 20.33 -27.11 7.65
N THR A 170 20.42 -26.05 6.88
CA THR A 170 20.34 -24.67 7.35
C THR A 170 19.65 -23.79 6.32
N GLU A 171 19.24 -22.61 6.73
CA GLU A 171 18.70 -21.55 5.88
C GLU A 171 19.36 -20.20 6.21
N PHE A 172 19.19 -19.21 5.35
CA PHE A 172 19.65 -17.85 5.65
C PHE A 172 18.57 -17.05 6.37
N THR A 173 18.77 -16.83 7.68
CA THR A 173 17.94 -15.98 8.54
C THR A 173 18.72 -14.74 8.99
N PHE A 174 18.04 -13.64 9.20
CA PHE A 174 18.61 -12.42 9.78
C PHE A 174 18.13 -12.28 11.24
N PRO A 175 19.00 -11.92 12.18
CA PRO A 175 20.41 -11.49 12.03
C PRO A 175 21.45 -12.62 12.02
N GLU A 176 21.09 -13.86 12.33
CA GLU A 176 21.99 -14.96 12.68
C GLU A 176 23.01 -15.32 11.60
N CYS A 177 22.63 -15.14 10.32
CA CYS A 177 23.46 -15.52 9.18
C CYS A 177 24.28 -14.38 8.59
N LEU A 178 24.21 -13.17 9.13
CA LEU A 178 24.98 -12.02 8.64
C LEU A 178 25.91 -11.50 9.74
N GLU A 179 27.21 -11.55 9.49
CA GLU A 179 28.20 -10.87 10.33
C GLU A 179 28.42 -9.46 9.84
N ILE A 180 28.14 -8.47 10.70
CA ILE A 180 28.30 -7.04 10.42
C ILE A 180 29.59 -6.57 11.10
N THR A 181 30.54 -6.06 10.33
CA THR A 181 31.91 -5.75 10.79
C THR A 181 32.13 -4.27 11.10
N ALA A 182 31.07 -3.47 11.07
CA ALA A 182 31.10 -2.03 11.36
C ALA A 182 29.88 -1.61 12.18
N GLU A 183 30.01 -0.50 12.90
CA GLU A 183 28.90 0.08 13.67
C GLU A 183 28.09 1.11 12.86
N HIS A 184 28.67 1.63 11.76
CA HIS A 184 28.03 2.61 10.90
C HIS A 184 28.20 2.23 9.42
N TYR A 185 27.19 2.49 8.59
CA TYR A 185 27.17 2.07 7.18
C TYR A 185 28.22 2.77 6.31
N SER A 186 28.75 3.94 6.71
CA SER A 186 29.84 4.63 6.02
C SER A 186 31.24 4.16 6.40
N ASP A 187 31.39 3.33 7.44
CA ASP A 187 32.67 2.78 7.85
C ASP A 187 33.20 1.82 6.79
N PRO A 188 34.43 2.01 6.25
CA PRO A 188 35.00 1.12 5.26
C PRO A 188 35.07 -0.35 5.67
N ARG A 189 35.16 -0.66 6.96
CA ARG A 189 35.19 -2.02 7.51
C ARG A 189 33.92 -2.81 7.19
N ILE A 190 32.80 -2.15 6.90
CA ILE A 190 31.55 -2.82 6.53
C ILE A 190 31.73 -3.73 5.31
N ARG A 191 32.69 -3.45 4.43
CA ARG A 191 33.00 -4.27 3.24
C ARG A 191 33.49 -5.67 3.57
N GLU A 192 33.93 -5.90 4.82
CA GLU A 192 34.36 -7.19 5.33
C GLU A 192 33.21 -8.04 5.88
N SER A 193 31.99 -7.49 5.94
CA SER A 193 30.79 -8.22 6.36
C SER A 193 30.56 -9.45 5.49
N PHE A 194 30.15 -10.54 6.11
CA PHE A 194 30.04 -11.83 5.43
C PHE A 194 28.85 -12.66 5.94
N LEU A 195 28.48 -13.66 5.12
CA LEU A 195 27.49 -14.65 5.53
C LEU A 195 28.15 -15.76 6.33
N LYS A 196 27.43 -16.25 7.35
CA LYS A 196 27.82 -17.37 8.19
C LYS A 196 26.68 -18.39 8.35
N CYS A 197 27.01 -19.60 8.67
CA CYS A 197 26.03 -20.64 8.97
C CYS A 197 25.44 -20.39 10.37
N LYS A 198 24.13 -20.41 10.53
CA LYS A 198 23.50 -20.24 11.87
C LYS A 198 23.82 -21.40 12.82
N GLU A 199 24.10 -22.60 12.29
CA GLU A 199 24.35 -23.82 13.08
C GLU A 199 25.76 -23.91 13.61
N CYS A 200 26.79 -23.55 12.83
CA CYS A 200 28.21 -23.73 13.21
C CYS A 200 29.00 -22.42 13.19
N GLN A 201 28.37 -21.30 12.87
CA GLN A 201 28.96 -19.95 12.78
C GLN A 201 30.15 -19.83 11.80
N HIS A 202 30.41 -20.86 11.00
CA HIS A 202 31.49 -20.82 10.00
C HIS A 202 31.13 -19.87 8.87
N LYS A 203 32.11 -19.09 8.43
CA LYS A 203 31.99 -18.15 7.30
C LYS A 203 31.66 -18.90 6.00
N LEU A 204 30.64 -18.46 5.29
CA LEU A 204 30.19 -19.04 4.02
C LEU A 204 30.68 -18.19 2.83
N SER A 205 31.21 -18.86 1.80
CA SER A 205 31.69 -18.18 0.60
C SER A 205 30.56 -17.56 -0.19
N HIS A 206 30.62 -16.25 -0.41
CA HIS A 206 29.67 -15.58 -1.28
C HIS A 206 29.87 -15.96 -2.75
N LYS A 207 31.12 -16.02 -3.23
CA LYS A 207 31.44 -16.42 -4.63
C LYS A 207 31.06 -17.87 -4.92
N GLY A 208 31.18 -18.76 -3.93
CA GLY A 208 30.80 -20.18 -4.05
C GLY A 208 29.35 -20.49 -3.73
N LYS A 209 28.52 -19.48 -3.44
CA LYS A 209 27.14 -19.64 -2.94
C LYS A 209 26.29 -20.51 -3.87
N LEU A 210 26.28 -20.25 -5.16
CA LEU A 210 25.49 -21.03 -6.12
C LEU A 210 25.83 -22.53 -6.09
N ASN A 211 27.09 -22.91 -5.86
CA ASN A 211 27.50 -24.30 -5.86
C ASN A 211 26.83 -25.11 -4.74
N TYR A 212 26.77 -24.59 -3.50
CA TYR A 212 26.15 -25.34 -2.41
C TYR A 212 24.62 -25.16 -2.41
N LEU A 213 24.10 -24.01 -2.83
CA LEU A 213 22.65 -23.81 -2.96
C LEU A 213 22.08 -24.72 -4.06
N ALA A 214 22.68 -24.77 -5.26
CA ALA A 214 22.18 -25.59 -6.37
C ALA A 214 22.28 -27.09 -6.08
N LYS A 215 23.35 -27.55 -5.39
CA LYS A 215 23.54 -28.96 -5.11
C LYS A 215 22.65 -29.53 -4.02
N THR A 216 22.33 -28.74 -3.01
CA THR A 216 21.72 -29.25 -1.77
C THR A 216 20.46 -28.49 -1.37
N GLY A 217 20.14 -27.42 -2.11
CA GLY A 217 18.99 -26.57 -1.86
C GLY A 217 17.67 -27.30 -2.06
N ARG A 218 16.76 -27.09 -1.16
CA ARG A 218 15.40 -27.61 -1.23
C ARG A 218 14.41 -26.71 -0.51
N TRP A 219 13.19 -26.71 -0.99
CA TRP A 219 12.07 -26.07 -0.32
C TRP A 219 11.54 -27.00 0.79
N VAL A 220 11.26 -26.43 1.95
CA VAL A 220 10.68 -27.12 3.10
C VAL A 220 9.46 -26.33 3.55
N SER A 221 8.30 -26.96 3.47
CA SER A 221 7.03 -26.38 3.87
C SER A 221 6.91 -26.33 5.39
N GLU A 222 6.46 -25.21 5.93
CA GLU A 222 6.04 -25.11 7.33
C GLU A 222 4.68 -25.79 7.53
N TYR A 223 3.76 -25.58 6.57
CA TYR A 223 2.42 -26.16 6.58
C TYR A 223 2.24 -27.08 5.37
N THR A 224 2.17 -28.38 5.61
CA THR A 224 2.07 -29.41 4.55
C THR A 224 0.64 -29.70 4.11
N ASP A 225 -0.35 -29.24 4.83
CA ASP A 225 -1.79 -29.46 4.63
C ASP A 225 -2.48 -28.36 3.82
N ARG A 226 -1.73 -27.28 3.47
CA ARG A 226 -2.27 -26.15 2.71
C ARG A 226 -2.17 -26.36 1.22
N LEU A 227 -3.23 -25.98 0.50
CA LEU A 227 -3.32 -26.14 -0.96
C LEU A 227 -2.43 -25.17 -1.73
N MET A 228 -2.29 -23.93 -1.22
CA MET A 228 -1.45 -22.92 -1.82
C MET A 228 0.02 -23.14 -1.46
N ARG A 229 0.91 -23.04 -2.43
CA ARG A 229 2.36 -23.14 -2.22
C ARG A 229 2.98 -21.75 -2.15
N GLY A 230 3.52 -21.42 -0.99
CA GLY A 230 4.16 -20.13 -0.76
C GLY A 230 5.68 -20.27 -0.60
N PHE A 231 6.44 -19.43 -1.28
CA PHE A 231 7.90 -19.44 -1.31
C PHE A 231 8.42 -18.12 -0.77
N HIS A 232 9.30 -18.17 0.23
CA HIS A 232 9.97 -16.98 0.77
C HIS A 232 11.47 -17.04 0.54
N VAL A 233 12.05 -15.92 0.04
CA VAL A 233 13.51 -15.77 -0.15
C VAL A 233 13.92 -14.33 0.12
N ASN A 234 14.99 -14.18 0.93
CA ASN A 234 15.64 -12.89 1.19
C ASN A 234 16.92 -12.70 0.36
N GLN A 235 17.46 -11.48 0.36
CA GLN A 235 18.64 -11.17 -0.46
C GLN A 235 19.95 -11.86 -0.02
N MET A 236 20.00 -12.49 1.13
CA MET A 236 21.18 -13.30 1.50
C MET A 236 21.36 -14.50 0.57
N TYR A 237 20.31 -14.95 -0.13
CA TYR A 237 20.41 -15.98 -1.18
C TYR A 237 20.94 -15.44 -2.52
N SER A 238 20.92 -14.13 -2.76
CA SER A 238 21.39 -13.54 -4.01
C SER A 238 22.88 -13.81 -4.26
N SER A 239 23.23 -14.16 -5.48
CA SER A 239 24.63 -14.29 -5.94
C SER A 239 25.26 -12.94 -6.31
N THR A 240 24.45 -11.93 -6.58
CA THR A 240 24.87 -10.61 -7.04
C THR A 240 24.92 -9.57 -5.91
N VAL A 241 23.97 -9.61 -4.96
CA VAL A 241 23.97 -8.72 -3.80
C VAL A 241 24.98 -9.20 -2.78
N LYS A 242 26.00 -8.39 -2.52
CA LYS A 242 27.08 -8.73 -1.59
C LYS A 242 26.63 -8.56 -0.14
N PRO A 243 27.15 -9.37 0.82
CA PRO A 243 26.75 -9.31 2.24
C PRO A 243 26.88 -7.90 2.84
N TYR A 244 27.93 -7.17 2.49
CA TYR A 244 28.14 -5.82 3.01
C TYR A 244 27.06 -4.83 2.58
N GLN A 245 26.41 -5.04 1.41
CA GLN A 245 25.32 -4.18 0.95
C GLN A 245 24.05 -4.40 1.80
N ILE A 246 23.83 -5.62 2.26
CA ILE A 246 22.75 -5.95 3.19
C ILE A 246 23.05 -5.36 4.56
N ALA A 247 24.30 -5.51 5.05
CA ALA A 247 24.75 -4.93 6.31
C ALA A 247 24.63 -3.41 6.34
N ALA A 248 25.08 -2.73 5.26
CA ALA A 248 24.94 -1.28 5.13
C ALA A 248 23.48 -0.81 5.12
N SER A 249 22.61 -1.55 4.43
CA SER A 249 21.17 -1.25 4.41
C SER A 249 20.53 -1.40 5.80
N PHE A 250 20.93 -2.41 6.57
CA PHE A 250 20.48 -2.59 7.96
C PHE A 250 20.90 -1.43 8.87
N LEU A 251 22.20 -1.07 8.86
CA LEU A 251 22.70 0.03 9.68
C LEU A 251 22.08 1.37 9.31
N LYS A 252 21.83 1.60 8.01
CA LYS A 252 21.13 2.78 7.54
C LYS A 252 19.67 2.81 8.02
N GLY A 253 19.02 1.65 8.07
CA GLY A 253 17.66 1.50 8.60
C GLY A 253 17.52 1.91 10.07
N GLN A 254 18.60 1.88 10.86
CA GLN A 254 18.59 2.34 12.25
C GLN A 254 18.47 3.87 12.38
N GLU A 255 18.73 4.62 11.31
CA GLU A 255 18.69 6.09 11.32
C GLU A 255 17.38 6.66 10.77
N SER A 256 16.63 5.87 9.99
CA SER A 256 15.44 6.36 9.29
C SER A 256 14.38 5.26 9.17
N PRO A 257 13.13 5.52 9.58
CA PRO A 257 12.03 4.57 9.41
C PRO A 257 11.79 4.15 7.95
N ALA A 258 12.12 5.03 6.99
CA ALA A 258 12.00 4.72 5.57
C ALA A 258 13.05 3.70 5.10
N ASP A 259 14.30 3.87 5.56
CA ASP A 259 15.39 2.93 5.26
C ASP A 259 15.22 1.62 6.04
N GLU A 260 14.64 1.66 7.25
CA GLU A 260 14.25 0.46 8.00
C GLU A 260 13.20 -0.35 7.24
N GLN A 261 12.14 0.28 6.78
CA GLN A 261 11.11 -0.35 5.96
C GLN A 261 11.70 -0.93 4.67
N GLU A 262 12.59 -0.18 3.98
CA GLU A 262 13.27 -0.69 2.79
C GLU A 262 14.13 -1.91 3.09
N PHE A 263 14.84 -1.94 4.22
CA PHE A 263 15.64 -3.10 4.62
C PHE A 263 14.76 -4.34 4.79
N TRP A 264 13.71 -4.25 5.59
CA TRP A 264 12.84 -5.41 5.85
C TRP A 264 12.11 -5.87 4.58
N ASN A 265 11.51 -4.94 3.85
CA ASN A 265 10.75 -5.28 2.65
C ASN A 265 11.66 -5.75 1.51
N SER A 266 12.66 -4.93 1.12
CA SER A 266 13.47 -5.19 -0.07
C SER A 266 14.64 -6.15 0.15
N LYS A 267 15.29 -6.12 1.34
CA LYS A 267 16.42 -7.03 1.59
C LYS A 267 15.95 -8.34 2.18
N MET A 268 15.07 -8.29 3.17
CA MET A 268 14.61 -9.50 3.87
C MET A 268 13.39 -10.15 3.21
N GLY A 269 12.64 -9.44 2.36
CA GLY A 269 11.39 -9.95 1.79
C GLY A 269 10.33 -10.18 2.87
N MET A 270 10.39 -9.42 3.93
CA MET A 270 9.49 -9.49 5.07
C MET A 270 8.62 -8.23 5.15
N PRO A 271 7.34 -8.38 5.49
CA PRO A 271 6.50 -7.21 5.75
C PRO A 271 7.04 -6.45 6.95
N HIS A 272 6.99 -5.13 6.89
CA HIS A 272 7.41 -4.28 7.99
C HIS A 272 6.55 -3.03 8.09
N GLU A 273 6.15 -2.70 9.30
CA GLU A 273 5.39 -1.51 9.61
C GLU A 273 6.19 -0.66 10.61
N PRO A 274 6.68 0.53 10.19
CA PRO A 274 7.40 1.40 11.10
C PRO A 274 6.55 1.82 12.29
N GLU A 275 7.18 2.05 13.44
CA GLU A 275 6.50 2.53 14.63
C GLU A 275 5.72 3.83 14.32
N GLY A 276 4.47 3.90 14.76
CA GLY A 276 3.59 5.06 14.50
C GLY A 276 3.06 5.16 13.07
N ALA A 277 3.24 4.15 12.22
CA ALA A 277 2.71 4.16 10.85
C ALA A 277 1.18 4.16 10.79
N ARG A 278 0.50 3.56 11.77
CA ARG A 278 -0.97 3.60 11.92
C ARG A 278 -1.40 4.15 13.28
N ILE A 279 -2.67 4.50 13.38
CA ILE A 279 -3.30 4.78 14.67
C ILE A 279 -3.40 3.48 15.46
N SER A 280 -2.89 3.47 16.70
CA SER A 280 -2.95 2.33 17.61
C SER A 280 -4.21 2.36 18.48
N ASP A 281 -4.54 1.23 19.13
CA ASP A 281 -5.61 1.21 20.14
C ASP A 281 -5.27 2.11 21.33
N ALA A 282 -3.99 2.23 21.68
CA ALA A 282 -3.53 3.13 22.74
C ALA A 282 -3.78 4.60 22.37
N ASP A 283 -3.52 5.02 21.12
CA ASP A 283 -3.80 6.39 20.66
C ASP A 283 -5.28 6.73 20.80
N ILE A 284 -6.15 5.80 20.39
CA ILE A 284 -7.60 5.97 20.50
C ILE A 284 -8.03 6.01 21.98
N GLN A 285 -7.50 5.09 22.80
CA GLN A 285 -7.84 5.01 24.22
C GLN A 285 -7.45 6.29 24.97
N ASN A 286 -6.30 6.87 24.66
CA ASN A 286 -5.83 8.12 25.25
C ASN A 286 -6.70 9.34 24.87
N CYS A 287 -7.44 9.26 23.76
CA CYS A 287 -8.39 10.28 23.33
C CYS A 287 -9.79 10.11 23.95
N LEU A 288 -10.13 8.92 24.49
CA LEU A 288 -11.45 8.71 25.10
C LEU A 288 -11.64 9.57 26.35
N SER A 289 -12.79 10.19 26.45
CA SER A 289 -13.13 11.12 27.52
C SER A 289 -14.54 10.84 28.06
N GLN A 290 -14.79 11.20 29.32
CA GLN A 290 -16.01 10.89 30.07
C GLN A 290 -17.22 11.72 29.58
N TYR A 291 -17.64 11.52 28.33
CA TYR A 291 -18.86 12.07 27.77
C TYR A 291 -19.42 11.15 26.67
N ALA A 292 -20.70 11.32 26.35
CA ALA A 292 -21.37 10.65 25.24
C ALA A 292 -21.54 11.60 24.04
N MET A 293 -21.78 11.05 22.85
CA MET A 293 -22.13 11.83 21.66
C MET A 293 -23.33 12.73 21.94
N THR A 294 -23.27 13.97 21.45
CA THR A 294 -24.26 14.98 21.73
C THR A 294 -25.36 15.05 20.67
N LYS A 295 -26.51 15.65 21.02
CA LYS A 295 -27.60 15.92 20.08
C LYS A 295 -27.52 17.30 19.44
N SER A 296 -26.69 18.20 19.97
CA SER A 296 -26.50 19.56 19.47
C SER A 296 -25.13 20.09 19.88
N ALA A 297 -24.67 21.14 19.24
CA ALA A 297 -23.48 21.86 19.63
C ALA A 297 -23.76 22.89 20.74
N PRO A 298 -22.76 23.21 21.60
CA PRO A 298 -22.87 24.34 22.54
C PRO A 298 -23.04 25.68 21.81
N PRO A 299 -23.66 26.67 22.45
CA PRO A 299 -23.73 28.03 21.90
C PRO A 299 -22.33 28.60 21.64
N HIS A 300 -22.20 29.33 20.52
CA HIS A 300 -20.96 30.03 20.12
C HIS A 300 -19.72 29.12 19.91
N ALA A 301 -19.92 27.80 19.79
CA ALA A 301 -18.82 26.88 19.47
C ALA A 301 -18.44 26.96 17.99
N LEU A 302 -17.16 26.87 17.71
CA LEU A 302 -16.71 26.61 16.34
C LEU A 302 -16.92 25.12 16.02
N VAL A 303 -17.85 24.83 15.12
CA VAL A 303 -18.23 23.47 14.74
C VAL A 303 -17.95 23.24 13.27
N THR A 304 -17.22 22.16 13.00
CA THR A 304 -16.94 21.75 11.62
C THR A 304 -17.48 20.34 11.37
N MET A 305 -17.64 20.01 10.09
CA MET A 305 -18.11 18.73 9.63
C MET A 305 -17.28 18.25 8.43
N GLY A 306 -16.89 16.98 8.47
CA GLY A 306 -16.27 16.31 7.34
C GLY A 306 -17.13 15.15 6.88
N ILE A 307 -17.24 14.95 5.56
CA ILE A 307 -18.12 13.94 4.97
C ILE A 307 -17.34 13.16 3.89
N ASP A 308 -17.30 11.84 4.03
CA ASP A 308 -16.82 10.92 3.03
C ASP A 308 -18.00 10.30 2.28
N VAL A 309 -17.95 10.33 0.94
CA VAL A 309 -19.04 9.91 0.05
C VAL A 309 -18.74 8.53 -0.51
N GLY A 310 -19.60 7.57 -0.16
CA GLY A 310 -19.53 6.19 -0.66
C GLY A 310 -20.93 5.61 -0.81
N LYS A 311 -21.08 4.31 -0.57
CA LYS A 311 -22.39 3.66 -0.46
C LYS A 311 -23.23 4.30 0.65
N TRP A 312 -22.58 4.72 1.72
CA TRP A 312 -23.09 5.50 2.82
C TRP A 312 -22.34 6.82 2.86
N LEU A 313 -22.96 7.84 3.40
CA LEU A 313 -22.35 9.14 3.68
C LEU A 313 -21.84 9.11 5.12
N HIS A 314 -20.52 8.86 5.29
CA HIS A 314 -19.89 8.86 6.61
C HIS A 314 -19.56 10.28 7.01
N TYR A 315 -19.93 10.67 8.23
CA TYR A 315 -19.70 12.03 8.70
C TYR A 315 -19.06 12.08 10.09
N GLU A 316 -18.31 13.14 10.30
CA GLU A 316 -17.74 13.51 11.57
C GLU A 316 -18.07 14.99 11.87
N ILE A 317 -18.63 15.26 13.05
CA ILE A 317 -18.94 16.63 13.53
C ILE A 317 -18.11 16.88 14.78
N THR A 318 -17.26 17.90 14.73
CA THR A 318 -16.31 18.24 15.79
C THR A 318 -16.44 19.70 16.18
N GLN A 319 -16.44 19.94 17.49
CA GLN A 319 -16.25 21.26 18.07
C GLN A 319 -14.77 21.49 18.30
N TYR A 320 -14.28 22.69 17.96
CA TYR A 320 -12.90 23.09 18.24
C TYR A 320 -12.83 24.25 19.23
N GLY A 321 -11.93 24.13 20.21
CA GLY A 321 -11.48 25.21 21.07
C GLY A 321 -10.21 25.82 20.49
N LEU A 322 -10.22 27.13 20.29
CA LEU A 322 -9.06 27.87 19.84
C LEU A 322 -8.47 28.60 21.05
N SER A 323 -7.31 28.16 21.51
CA SER A 323 -6.62 28.78 22.65
C SER A 323 -5.91 30.09 22.27
N SER A 324 -5.65 30.31 20.99
CA SER A 324 -5.17 31.57 20.41
C SER A 324 -5.39 31.57 18.89
N TRP A 325 -5.77 32.70 18.33
CA TRP A 325 -5.82 32.93 16.89
C TRP A 325 -4.40 33.13 16.36
N GLY A 326 -3.65 32.06 16.20
CA GLY A 326 -2.29 32.08 15.61
C GLY A 326 -2.31 31.65 14.15
N THR A 327 -1.20 31.84 13.47
CA THR A 327 -1.01 31.51 12.04
C THR A 327 -1.08 30.01 11.75
N ASP A 328 -1.00 29.15 12.76
CA ASP A 328 -1.10 27.68 12.61
C ASP A 328 -2.16 27.07 13.56
N VAL A 329 -3.42 27.33 13.24
CA VAL A 329 -4.59 26.81 13.96
C VAL A 329 -4.60 25.28 14.03
N SER A 330 -4.02 24.62 13.01
CA SER A 330 -4.03 23.17 12.92
C SER A 330 -3.24 22.49 14.03
N LEU A 331 -2.23 23.13 14.60
CA LEU A 331 -1.43 22.57 15.69
C LEU A 331 -1.98 22.94 17.09
N SER A 332 -2.59 24.12 17.25
CA SER A 332 -3.04 24.64 18.56
C SER A 332 -4.46 24.22 18.93
N ALA A 333 -5.34 23.96 17.96
CA ALA A 333 -6.73 23.65 18.20
C ALA A 333 -6.94 22.28 18.86
N GLU A 334 -7.75 22.24 19.93
CA GLU A 334 -8.23 21.00 20.53
C GLU A 334 -9.64 20.67 20.02
N GLY A 335 -9.81 19.45 19.49
CA GLY A 335 -11.07 18.98 18.98
C GLY A 335 -11.85 18.16 20.01
N LYS A 336 -13.16 18.34 20.05
CA LYS A 336 -14.09 17.48 20.78
C LYS A 336 -15.10 16.91 19.79
N LEU A 337 -15.06 15.60 19.58
CA LEU A 337 -16.01 14.92 18.71
C LEU A 337 -17.41 15.02 19.29
N LEU A 338 -18.31 15.69 18.62
CA LEU A 338 -19.71 15.82 19.05
C LEU A 338 -20.53 14.64 18.55
N LYS A 339 -20.33 14.24 17.30
CA LYS A 339 -21.04 13.12 16.68
C LYS A 339 -20.29 12.57 15.48
N ALA A 340 -20.29 11.25 15.36
CA ALA A 340 -19.86 10.53 14.16
C ALA A 340 -20.91 9.48 13.81
N GLY A 341 -21.09 9.22 12.53
CA GLY A 341 -22.06 8.24 12.05
C GLY A 341 -22.11 8.17 10.53
N LYS A 342 -23.08 7.44 10.03
CA LYS A 342 -23.36 7.33 8.60
C LYS A 342 -24.83 7.50 8.31
N VAL A 343 -25.15 8.10 7.17
CA VAL A 343 -26.51 8.33 6.68
C VAL A 343 -26.61 7.91 5.23
N GLU A 344 -27.82 7.70 4.76
CA GLU A 344 -28.08 7.20 3.40
C GLU A 344 -28.33 8.35 2.40
N HIS A 345 -28.92 9.43 2.86
CA HIS A 345 -29.41 10.52 2.01
C HIS A 345 -28.82 11.87 2.42
N PHE A 346 -28.61 12.75 1.43
CA PHE A 346 -28.05 14.09 1.62
C PHE A 346 -28.98 14.99 2.47
N GLU A 347 -30.30 14.78 2.46
CA GLU A 347 -31.27 15.51 3.26
C GLU A 347 -31.03 15.29 4.76
N GLN A 348 -30.50 14.14 5.15
CA GLN A 348 -30.10 13.86 6.53
C GLN A 348 -28.86 14.66 6.94
N LEU A 349 -27.95 14.94 5.97
CA LEU A 349 -26.81 15.85 6.19
C LEU A 349 -27.32 17.30 6.36
N ASP A 350 -28.31 17.75 5.59
CA ASP A 350 -28.93 19.06 5.75
C ASP A 350 -29.50 19.26 7.17
N ALA A 351 -30.13 18.20 7.72
CA ALA A 351 -30.64 18.20 9.08
C ALA A 351 -29.51 18.32 10.12
N LEU A 352 -28.39 17.59 9.92
CA LEU A 352 -27.21 17.65 10.79
C LEU A 352 -26.54 19.02 10.75
N MET A 353 -26.38 19.63 9.57
CA MET A 353 -25.84 20.98 9.40
C MET A 353 -26.59 22.00 10.24
N LYS A 354 -27.94 21.95 10.22
CA LYS A 354 -28.82 22.82 10.99
C LYS A 354 -28.79 22.51 12.50
N GLN A 355 -28.89 21.22 12.86
CA GLN A 355 -28.96 20.75 14.24
C GLN A 355 -27.70 21.10 15.03
N PHE A 356 -26.53 20.96 14.43
CA PHE A 356 -25.23 21.25 15.05
C PHE A 356 -24.73 22.67 14.77
N LYS A 357 -25.46 23.47 14.00
CA LYS A 357 -25.05 24.82 13.56
C LYS A 357 -23.64 24.82 13.00
N VAL A 358 -23.37 23.89 12.08
CA VAL A 358 -22.05 23.71 11.48
C VAL A 358 -21.59 24.99 10.80
N ASN A 359 -20.44 25.52 11.19
CA ASN A 359 -19.85 26.73 10.63
C ASN A 359 -19.22 26.45 9.25
N TYR A 360 -18.53 25.30 9.13
CA TYR A 360 -17.88 24.90 7.89
C TYR A 360 -17.93 23.39 7.69
N CYS A 361 -18.16 22.97 6.46
CA CYS A 361 -18.18 21.57 6.08
C CYS A 361 -17.35 21.33 4.82
N VAL A 362 -16.59 20.23 4.81
CA VAL A 362 -15.90 19.72 3.62
C VAL A 362 -16.41 18.32 3.31
N ILE A 363 -16.78 18.09 2.07
CA ILE A 363 -17.33 16.83 1.58
C ILE A 363 -16.48 16.29 0.42
N ASP A 364 -16.30 14.96 0.33
CA ASP A 364 -15.70 14.33 -0.83
C ASP A 364 -16.47 14.69 -2.12
N ALA A 365 -15.70 15.08 -3.14
CA ALA A 365 -16.29 15.40 -4.44
C ALA A 365 -16.73 14.15 -5.23
N ASN A 366 -16.20 12.96 -4.91
CA ASN A 366 -16.47 11.72 -5.62
C ASN A 366 -17.05 10.63 -4.68
N PRO A 367 -17.77 9.62 -5.19
CA PRO A 367 -18.17 9.41 -6.60
C PRO A 367 -19.41 10.22 -7.02
N GLU A 368 -20.19 10.81 -6.08
CA GLU A 368 -21.47 11.46 -6.35
C GLU A 368 -21.36 12.99 -6.51
N ARG A 369 -20.42 13.46 -7.35
CA ARG A 369 -20.10 14.89 -7.53
C ARG A 369 -21.33 15.79 -7.71
N ARG A 370 -22.31 15.34 -8.48
CA ARG A 370 -23.52 16.13 -8.73
C ARG A 370 -24.31 16.40 -7.46
N LYS A 371 -24.58 15.37 -6.67
CA LYS A 371 -25.32 15.51 -5.41
C LYS A 371 -24.54 16.28 -4.35
N ALA A 372 -23.21 16.07 -4.28
CA ALA A 372 -22.33 16.83 -3.41
C ALA A 372 -22.34 18.33 -3.78
N LEU A 373 -22.39 18.66 -5.08
CA LEU A 373 -22.50 20.04 -5.54
C LEU A 373 -23.86 20.65 -5.18
N GLU A 374 -24.96 19.93 -5.38
CA GLU A 374 -26.31 20.36 -4.98
C GLU A 374 -26.38 20.63 -3.47
N PHE A 375 -25.75 19.77 -2.66
CA PHE A 375 -25.62 19.98 -1.21
C PHE A 375 -24.84 21.26 -0.89
N ALA A 376 -23.69 21.49 -1.53
CA ALA A 376 -22.89 22.69 -1.33
C ALA A 376 -23.64 23.98 -1.77
N GLN A 377 -24.44 23.91 -2.82
CA GLN A 377 -25.29 25.03 -3.27
C GLN A 377 -26.37 25.38 -2.25
N ARG A 378 -27.02 24.38 -1.61
CA ARG A 378 -27.99 24.60 -0.53
C ARG A 378 -27.38 25.26 0.70
N HIS A 379 -26.08 25.02 0.95
CA HIS A 379 -25.31 25.58 2.07
C HIS A 379 -24.22 26.53 1.58
N PHE A 380 -24.58 27.44 0.69
CA PHE A 380 -23.65 28.39 0.07
C PHE A 380 -22.78 29.10 1.11
N GLY A 381 -21.49 29.18 0.88
CA GLY A 381 -20.53 29.79 1.81
C GLY A 381 -20.02 28.86 2.92
N HIS A 382 -20.76 27.80 3.29
CA HIS A 382 -20.43 26.91 4.40
C HIS A 382 -19.90 25.54 3.97
N VAL A 383 -20.14 25.10 2.75
CA VAL A 383 -19.76 23.78 2.25
C VAL A 383 -18.81 23.89 1.06
N ARG A 384 -17.77 23.06 1.05
CA ARG A 384 -16.83 22.90 -0.07
C ARG A 384 -16.66 21.42 -0.43
N LEU A 385 -16.56 21.14 -1.74
CA LEU A 385 -16.20 19.84 -2.31
C LEU A 385 -14.68 19.73 -2.35
N CYS A 386 -14.15 18.61 -1.89
CA CYS A 386 -12.72 18.34 -1.86
C CYS A 386 -12.32 17.28 -2.87
N PHE A 387 -11.26 17.58 -3.63
CA PHE A 387 -10.54 16.61 -4.45
C PHE A 387 -9.17 16.35 -3.84
N TYR A 388 -8.75 15.09 -3.84
CA TYR A 388 -7.35 14.74 -3.65
C TYR A 388 -6.64 14.85 -5.01
N GLY A 389 -5.70 15.78 -5.12
CA GLY A 389 -5.04 16.13 -6.39
C GLY A 389 -3.53 15.96 -6.36
N ARG A 390 -2.96 15.75 -7.57
CA ARG A 390 -1.51 15.80 -7.77
C ARG A 390 -1.07 17.25 -8.01
N GLY A 391 0.16 17.58 -7.55
CA GLY A 391 0.73 18.91 -7.76
C GLY A 391 0.38 19.96 -6.70
N VAL A 392 -0.44 19.60 -5.72
CA VAL A 392 -0.60 20.38 -4.48
C VAL A 392 0.30 19.76 -3.44
N ASN A 393 1.27 20.50 -2.94
CA ASN A 393 2.25 19.98 -1.99
C ASN A 393 1.94 20.47 -0.57
N GLY A 394 2.17 19.59 0.39
CA GLY A 394 2.05 19.89 1.80
C GLY A 394 0.62 20.24 2.23
N LYS A 395 0.49 21.15 3.19
CA LYS A 395 -0.78 21.57 3.80
C LYS A 395 -1.53 22.64 3.00
N SER A 396 -1.13 22.94 1.77
CA SER A 396 -1.77 23.95 0.94
C SER A 396 -3.16 23.51 0.50
N ILE A 397 -4.10 24.48 0.47
CA ILE A 397 -5.45 24.31 -0.08
C ILE A 397 -5.50 25.12 -1.36
N THR A 398 -5.75 24.47 -2.49
CA THR A 398 -5.97 25.16 -3.77
C THR A 398 -7.46 25.34 -4.00
N MET A 399 -7.93 26.59 -3.98
CA MET A 399 -9.31 26.96 -4.30
C MET A 399 -9.44 27.15 -5.81
N HIS A 400 -10.50 26.60 -6.41
CA HIS A 400 -10.75 26.74 -7.84
C HIS A 400 -11.62 27.97 -8.11
N SER A 401 -11.05 28.99 -8.75
CA SER A 401 -11.71 30.27 -9.00
C SER A 401 -12.92 30.17 -9.95
N GLN A 402 -12.93 29.19 -10.85
CA GLN A 402 -14.04 28.95 -11.78
C GLN A 402 -15.15 28.07 -11.19
N GLU A 403 -14.86 27.31 -10.15
CA GLU A 403 -15.79 26.45 -9.45
C GLU A 403 -15.81 26.83 -7.97
N GLN A 404 -16.62 27.83 -7.61
CA GLN A 404 -16.66 28.47 -6.27
C GLN A 404 -16.84 27.52 -5.08
N HIS A 405 -17.26 26.26 -5.31
CA HIS A 405 -17.52 25.28 -4.25
C HIS A 405 -16.42 24.21 -4.15
N THR A 406 -15.37 24.28 -4.96
CA THR A 406 -14.38 23.18 -5.02
C THR A 406 -13.00 23.60 -4.55
N LEU A 407 -12.30 22.63 -3.95
CA LEU A 407 -10.90 22.76 -3.53
C LEU A 407 -10.14 21.48 -3.81
N THR A 408 -8.82 21.57 -3.88
CA THR A 408 -7.91 20.44 -4.02
C THR A 408 -6.82 20.49 -2.96
N VAL A 409 -6.51 19.32 -2.38
CA VAL A 409 -5.49 19.16 -1.33
C VAL A 409 -4.60 17.95 -1.62
N ASP A 410 -3.40 17.93 -1.01
CA ASP A 410 -2.58 16.72 -0.96
C ASP A 410 -3.12 15.74 0.09
N ARG A 411 -3.50 14.54 -0.37
CA ARG A 411 -4.11 13.52 0.50
C ARG A 411 -3.22 13.13 1.68
N THR A 412 -1.94 12.89 1.41
CA THR A 412 -1.01 12.35 2.42
C THR A 412 -0.72 13.36 3.51
N SER A 413 -0.40 14.59 3.14
CA SER A 413 -0.11 15.65 4.11
C SER A 413 -1.29 15.99 5.02
N TRP A 414 -2.51 15.94 4.48
CA TRP A 414 -3.71 16.19 5.28
C TRP A 414 -4.09 15.01 6.17
N LEU A 415 -3.88 13.77 5.72
CA LEU A 415 -4.01 12.59 6.59
C LEU A 415 -2.97 12.60 7.71
N ASP A 416 -1.73 12.98 7.42
CA ASP A 416 -0.68 13.15 8.46
C ASP A 416 -1.14 14.13 9.54
N LEU A 417 -1.79 15.22 9.15
CA LEU A 417 -2.28 16.24 10.08
C LEU A 417 -3.48 15.72 10.89
N SER A 418 -4.50 15.18 10.22
CA SER A 418 -5.75 14.76 10.85
C SER A 418 -5.57 13.56 11.78
N LEU A 419 -4.80 12.54 11.36
CA LEU A 419 -4.46 11.39 12.19
C LEU A 419 -3.43 11.75 13.26
N GLY A 420 -2.51 12.67 12.95
CA GLY A 420 -1.56 13.24 13.91
C GLY A 420 -2.26 13.90 15.10
N ARG A 421 -3.45 14.48 14.92
CA ARG A 421 -4.25 15.05 16.02
C ARG A 421 -4.70 13.97 17.03
N ILE A 422 -5.01 12.76 16.58
CA ILE A 422 -5.31 11.61 17.45
C ILE A 422 -4.04 11.17 18.19
N ARG A 423 -2.91 10.95 17.49
CA ARG A 423 -1.63 10.55 18.10
C ARG A 423 -1.13 11.52 19.15
N ASN A 424 -1.30 12.81 18.89
CA ASN A 424 -0.87 13.88 19.80
C ASN A 424 -1.91 14.22 20.86
N GLN A 425 -2.97 13.42 21.02
CA GLN A 425 -4.03 13.61 22.03
C GLN A 425 -4.72 15.00 21.96
N LYS A 426 -4.78 15.58 20.76
CA LYS A 426 -5.46 16.84 20.46
C LYS A 426 -6.94 16.65 20.08
N MET A 427 -7.44 15.42 20.23
CA MET A 427 -8.84 15.06 20.07
C MET A 427 -9.39 14.44 21.35
N ARG A 428 -10.63 14.80 21.69
CA ARG A 428 -11.42 14.12 22.71
C ARG A 428 -12.52 13.33 22.02
N LEU A 429 -12.57 12.03 22.29
CA LEU A 429 -13.56 11.13 21.73
C LEU A 429 -14.58 10.73 22.82
N PRO A 430 -15.88 10.62 22.49
CA PRO A 430 -16.89 10.17 23.45
C PRO A 430 -16.76 8.67 23.71
N LEU A 431 -17.24 8.20 24.88
CA LEU A 431 -17.19 6.79 25.26
C LEU A 431 -18.02 5.89 24.32
N ASP A 432 -19.11 6.43 23.78
CA ASP A 432 -20.05 5.76 22.88
C ASP A 432 -19.72 5.95 21.39
N VAL A 433 -18.49 6.36 21.05
CA VAL A 433 -18.05 6.43 19.66
C VAL A 433 -18.14 5.03 19.01
N PRO A 434 -18.70 4.91 17.79
CA PRO A 434 -18.88 3.61 17.15
C PRO A 434 -17.58 2.80 17.04
N ILE A 435 -17.67 1.49 17.22
CA ILE A 435 -16.52 0.59 17.02
C ILE A 435 -15.99 0.74 15.59
N GLU A 436 -16.89 0.81 14.60
CA GLU A 436 -16.56 1.02 13.20
C GLU A 436 -15.71 2.29 12.96
N TYR A 437 -15.98 3.38 13.69
CA TYR A 437 -15.15 4.60 13.64
C TYR A 437 -13.71 4.32 14.07
N LYS A 438 -13.53 3.60 15.18
CA LYS A 438 -12.20 3.25 15.70
C LYS A 438 -11.42 2.36 14.73
N GLU A 439 -12.07 1.32 14.21
CA GLU A 439 -11.43 0.38 13.26
C GLU A 439 -11.04 1.07 11.95
N GLN A 440 -11.89 1.95 11.44
CA GLN A 440 -11.60 2.66 10.19
C GLN A 440 -10.50 3.71 10.33
N LEU A 441 -10.28 4.29 11.51
CA LEU A 441 -9.10 5.14 11.76
C LEU A 441 -7.79 4.33 11.71
N LYS A 442 -7.80 3.08 12.17
CA LYS A 442 -6.64 2.16 12.16
C LYS A 442 -6.36 1.57 10.77
N ALA A 443 -7.33 1.64 9.85
CA ALA A 443 -7.23 0.99 8.54
C ALA A 443 -6.24 1.67 7.58
N LEU A 444 -5.80 2.86 7.87
CA LEU A 444 -4.82 3.59 7.09
C LEU A 444 -3.42 3.45 7.67
N VAL A 445 -2.51 2.88 6.89
CA VAL A 445 -1.10 2.69 7.26
C VAL A 445 -0.23 3.61 6.42
N ARG A 446 0.58 4.41 7.08
CA ARG A 446 1.55 5.30 6.45
C ARG A 446 2.82 4.54 6.10
N ILE A 447 3.14 4.46 4.83
CA ILE A 447 4.39 3.88 4.36
C ILE A 447 5.24 4.94 3.65
N THR A 448 6.53 4.65 3.53
CA THR A 448 7.45 5.49 2.76
C THR A 448 8.06 4.65 1.64
N GLU A 449 7.97 5.16 0.43
CA GLU A 449 8.60 4.56 -0.76
C GLU A 449 9.59 5.56 -1.35
N LYS A 450 10.50 5.07 -2.19
CA LYS A 450 11.38 5.95 -2.96
C LYS A 450 10.77 6.21 -4.33
N ASP A 451 10.76 7.47 -4.74
CA ASP A 451 10.39 7.86 -6.09
C ASP A 451 11.48 7.45 -7.12
N LYS A 452 11.28 7.80 -8.38
CA LYS A 452 12.22 7.48 -9.47
C LYS A 452 13.61 8.11 -9.28
N ASP A 453 13.69 9.18 -8.52
CA ASP A 453 14.90 9.94 -8.23
C ASP A 453 15.54 9.49 -6.89
N GLY A 454 14.94 8.51 -6.21
CA GLY A 454 15.41 7.97 -4.94
C GLY A 454 14.99 8.77 -3.70
N ASN A 455 14.11 9.78 -3.86
CA ASN A 455 13.63 10.57 -2.73
C ASN A 455 12.52 9.83 -1.98
N PRO A 456 12.47 9.91 -0.64
CA PRO A 456 11.41 9.29 0.14
C PRO A 456 10.07 10.01 -0.10
N VAL A 457 9.06 9.26 -0.53
CA VAL A 457 7.70 9.74 -0.72
C VAL A 457 6.77 8.95 0.19
N ALA A 458 6.08 9.65 1.06
CA ALA A 458 5.10 9.05 1.94
C ALA A 458 3.76 8.85 1.23
N LYS A 459 3.08 7.73 1.52
CA LYS A 459 1.71 7.47 1.09
C LYS A 459 0.97 6.68 2.16
N TYR A 460 -0.36 6.72 2.12
CA TYR A 460 -1.22 5.86 2.94
C TYR A 460 -1.76 4.71 2.11
N ILE A 461 -1.58 3.49 2.60
CA ILE A 461 -2.23 2.30 2.08
C ILE A 461 -3.43 1.92 2.96
N LYS A 462 -4.41 1.32 2.31
CA LYS A 462 -5.67 0.94 2.93
C LYS A 462 -5.65 -0.56 3.22
N THR A 463 -5.85 -0.93 4.49
CA THR A 463 -5.90 -2.34 4.94
C THR A 463 -7.32 -2.82 5.25
N GLY A 464 -8.28 -1.92 5.34
CA GLY A 464 -9.68 -2.19 5.62
C GLY A 464 -10.56 -1.04 5.11
N GLU A 465 -11.81 -0.92 5.56
CA GLU A 465 -12.62 0.25 5.28
C GLU A 465 -12.06 1.46 6.02
N ASP A 466 -12.06 2.65 5.39
CA ASP A 466 -11.36 3.86 5.84
C ASP A 466 -12.23 5.13 5.77
N HIS A 467 -13.52 4.98 5.59
CA HIS A 467 -14.46 6.08 5.38
C HIS A 467 -14.45 7.12 6.53
N PHE A 468 -14.41 6.67 7.79
CA PHE A 468 -14.32 7.59 8.91
C PHE A 468 -12.96 8.29 9.02
N ALA A 469 -11.87 7.64 8.59
CA ALA A 469 -10.57 8.31 8.51
C ALA A 469 -10.60 9.46 7.48
N HIS A 470 -11.30 9.26 6.36
CA HIS A 470 -11.51 10.31 5.37
C HIS A 470 -12.50 11.37 5.82
N ALA A 471 -13.61 11.01 6.47
CA ALA A 471 -14.52 11.98 7.08
C ALA A 471 -13.78 12.85 8.12
N ARG A 472 -12.92 12.24 8.95
CA ARG A 472 -12.01 12.94 9.85
C ARG A 472 -11.07 13.89 9.10
N ASN A 473 -10.50 13.45 7.98
CA ASN A 473 -9.60 14.25 7.17
C ASN A 473 -10.31 15.48 6.56
N TYR A 474 -11.51 15.30 6.03
CA TYR A 474 -12.32 16.41 5.52
C TYR A 474 -12.73 17.39 6.64
N ASN A 475 -12.95 16.88 7.85
CA ASN A 475 -13.21 17.72 9.01
C ASN A 475 -11.99 18.59 9.39
N GLU A 476 -10.78 18.05 9.29
CA GLU A 476 -9.53 18.81 9.52
C GLU A 476 -9.35 19.93 8.49
N ILE A 477 -9.68 19.67 7.22
CA ILE A 477 -9.66 20.69 6.15
C ILE A 477 -10.72 21.77 6.45
N ALA A 478 -11.92 21.38 6.91
CA ALA A 478 -12.97 22.30 7.29
C ALA A 478 -12.55 23.23 8.44
N LEU A 479 -11.79 22.73 9.40
CA LEU A 479 -11.23 23.53 10.49
C LEU A 479 -10.32 24.65 9.95
N GLN A 480 -9.41 24.33 9.04
CA GLN A 480 -8.49 25.33 8.48
C GLN A 480 -9.23 26.43 7.71
N LEU A 481 -10.28 26.05 6.98
CA LEU A 481 -11.12 27.01 6.25
C LEU A 481 -11.91 27.91 7.24
N ALA A 482 -12.52 27.32 8.26
CA ALA A 482 -13.26 28.05 9.27
C ALA A 482 -12.40 29.09 10.01
N ALA A 483 -11.15 28.71 10.35
CA ALA A 483 -10.19 29.60 10.99
C ALA A 483 -9.77 30.78 10.11
N SER A 484 -9.54 30.53 8.82
CA SER A 484 -9.18 31.58 7.86
C SER A 484 -10.29 32.61 7.66
N PHE A 485 -11.56 32.18 7.72
CA PHE A 485 -12.72 33.09 7.65
C PHE A 485 -12.87 33.97 8.89
N ALA A 486 -12.64 33.43 10.09
CA ALA A 486 -12.73 34.19 11.32
C ALA A 486 -11.66 35.30 11.38
N GLN A 487 -10.42 35.04 10.94
CA GLN A 487 -9.35 36.04 10.84
C GLN A 487 -9.72 37.22 9.90
N ASN A 488 -10.38 36.92 8.78
CA ASN A 488 -10.80 37.96 7.82
C ASN A 488 -11.95 38.84 8.32
N GLN A 489 -12.79 38.36 9.24
CA GLN A 489 -13.87 39.17 9.83
C GLN A 489 -13.36 40.12 10.92
N ASP A 490 -12.32 39.74 11.67
CA ASP A 490 -11.69 40.61 12.68
C ASP A 490 -10.89 41.78 12.07
N ILE A 491 -10.39 41.63 10.84
CA ILE A 491 -9.70 42.68 10.08
C ILE A 491 -10.70 43.64 9.41
N GLY A 492 -11.95 43.22 9.15
CA GLY A 492 -13.00 44.03 8.54
C GLY A 492 -13.78 44.95 9.49
N GLY A 493 -13.48 44.91 10.81
CA GLY A 493 -14.14 45.69 11.84
C GLY A 493 -13.48 47.04 12.19
N VAL A 494 -12.48 47.48 11.44
CA VAL A 494 -11.81 48.78 11.60
C VAL A 494 -11.88 49.55 10.29
N TYR A 495 -13.07 50.09 10.01
CA TYR A 495 -13.31 51.27 9.18
C TYR A 495 -14.60 51.97 9.64
#